data_309a21e7735e7084972d7997028ca09d
#
_entry.id   309a21e7735e7084972d7997028ca09d
#
_cell.length_a   1.000
_cell.length_b   1.000
_cell.length_c   1.000
_cell.angle_alpha   90.00
_cell.angle_beta   90.00
_cell.angle_gamma   90.00
#
_symmetry.space_group_name_H-M   'P 1'
#
loop_
_entity.id
_entity.type
_entity.pdbx_description
1 polymer ?
#
loop_
_entity_poly.entity_id
_entity_poly.type
_entity_poly.pdbx_seq_one_letter_code
_entity_poly.pdbx_strand_id
1 'polypeptide(L)'
;MRESWGKRIERAARLAEADEAARPLLTFYAVVLGLQREIATAVTGSSSRLTGSLAHDLDRLRPVLTSFLEGIERSGPILLAREARALLSGPAMAHDGLLTAVWMNPSDRQFVAKAVLQPYAETLAVNGVAPADRPASRPDNRCPFCGGAPQLSILHSSGASLEGGGRSLQCATCLTVWPFRRVLCAHCGEEDEHKLGYFHSPAFDHLRVDACETCRHYLKSVDLTRLGIAVPLVDEVAGASLDLWARDRGYQKIELNLVGL
;
A
#
# COMPACT_ATOMS: atom_id res chain seq x y z
N MET A 1 0.90 3.60 -14.53
CA MET A 1 1.44 4.97 -14.32
C MET A 1 1.41 5.23 -12.81
N ARG A 2 2.55 5.64 -12.20
CA ARG A 2 2.59 5.94 -10.76
C ARG A 2 2.14 7.36 -10.51
N GLU A 3 1.24 7.56 -9.54
CA GLU A 3 0.80 8.90 -9.14
C GLU A 3 1.91 9.60 -8.32
N SER A 4 2.07 10.90 -8.57
CA SER A 4 2.99 11.72 -7.77
C SER A 4 2.51 11.86 -6.33
N TRP A 5 3.43 12.09 -5.40
CA TRP A 5 3.11 12.35 -4.00
C TRP A 5 2.10 13.50 -3.83
N GLY A 6 2.24 14.57 -4.62
CA GLY A 6 1.31 15.69 -4.62
C GLY A 6 -0.13 15.26 -4.94
N LYS A 7 -0.32 14.45 -5.98
CA LYS A 7 -1.64 13.92 -6.35
C LYS A 7 -2.25 13.04 -5.26
N ARG A 8 -1.43 12.19 -4.60
CA ARG A 8 -1.89 11.34 -3.51
C ARG A 8 -2.39 12.20 -2.33
N ILE A 9 -1.60 13.20 -1.91
CA ILE A 9 -1.94 14.10 -0.79
C ILE A 9 -3.20 14.92 -1.12
N GLU A 10 -3.26 15.52 -2.30
CA GLU A 10 -4.40 16.31 -2.77
C GLU A 10 -5.68 15.46 -2.85
N ARG A 11 -5.57 14.21 -3.34
CA ARG A 11 -6.72 13.30 -3.41
C ARG A 11 -7.22 12.94 -2.00
N ALA A 12 -6.34 12.64 -1.05
CA ALA A 12 -6.70 12.34 0.32
C ALA A 12 -7.41 13.53 0.99
N ALA A 13 -6.91 14.75 0.80
CA ALA A 13 -7.53 15.97 1.32
C ALA A 13 -8.93 16.18 0.74
N ARG A 14 -9.09 16.07 -0.58
CA ARG A 14 -10.40 16.21 -1.25
C ARG A 14 -11.43 15.18 -0.77
N LEU A 15 -11.02 13.92 -0.60
CA LEU A 15 -11.91 12.87 -0.12
C LEU A 15 -12.29 13.09 1.35
N ALA A 16 -11.36 13.63 2.17
CA ALA A 16 -11.65 14.01 3.56
C ALA A 16 -12.69 15.12 3.67
N GLU A 17 -12.70 16.07 2.73
CA GLU A 17 -13.71 17.14 2.66
C GLU A 17 -15.09 16.59 2.25
N ALA A 18 -15.11 15.63 1.34
CA ALA A 18 -16.33 15.09 0.74
C ALA A 18 -17.05 14.05 1.62
N ASP A 19 -16.33 13.34 2.49
CA ASP A 19 -16.89 12.27 3.34
C ASP A 19 -16.60 12.55 4.83
N GLU A 20 -17.62 12.94 5.57
CA GLU A 20 -17.51 13.26 7.00
C GLU A 20 -17.13 12.05 7.84
N ALA A 21 -17.61 10.87 7.50
CA ALA A 21 -17.30 9.64 8.25
C ALA A 21 -15.84 9.18 8.04
N ALA A 22 -15.32 9.34 6.84
CA ALA A 22 -13.93 9.00 6.50
C ALA A 22 -12.94 10.14 6.80
N ARG A 23 -13.40 11.36 7.10
CA ARG A 23 -12.58 12.55 7.31
C ARG A 23 -11.42 12.35 8.28
N PRO A 24 -11.61 11.81 9.50
CA PRO A 24 -10.49 11.65 10.45
C PRO A 24 -9.40 10.72 9.89
N LEU A 25 -9.81 9.62 9.25
CA LEU A 25 -8.91 8.65 8.64
C LEU A 25 -8.12 9.27 7.49
N LEU A 26 -8.80 9.94 6.56
CA LEU A 26 -8.18 10.51 5.36
C LEU A 26 -7.31 11.72 5.68
N THR A 27 -7.68 12.53 6.68
CA THR A 27 -6.84 13.64 7.16
C THR A 27 -5.53 13.10 7.74
N PHE A 28 -5.59 12.09 8.58
CA PHE A 28 -4.38 11.42 9.10
C PHE A 28 -3.57 10.78 7.95
N TYR A 29 -4.23 10.11 7.02
CA TYR A 29 -3.54 9.49 5.88
C TYR A 29 -2.84 10.53 5.00
N ALA A 30 -3.42 11.71 4.80
CA ALA A 30 -2.74 12.82 4.09
C ALA A 30 -1.45 13.26 4.81
N VAL A 31 -1.45 13.31 6.15
CA VAL A 31 -0.23 13.57 6.94
C VAL A 31 0.80 12.46 6.71
N VAL A 32 0.42 11.20 6.77
CA VAL A 32 1.32 10.06 6.51
C VAL A 32 1.94 10.16 5.12
N LEU A 33 1.14 10.46 4.08
CA LEU A 33 1.64 10.66 2.71
C LEU A 33 2.63 11.83 2.60
N GLY A 34 2.42 12.91 3.37
CA GLY A 34 3.35 14.04 3.48
C GLY A 34 4.71 13.59 4.03
N LEU A 35 4.70 12.87 5.15
CA LEU A 35 5.90 12.31 5.78
C LEU A 35 6.60 11.28 4.88
N GLN A 36 5.85 10.44 4.18
CA GLN A 36 6.40 9.50 3.21
C GLN A 36 7.07 10.20 2.02
N ARG A 37 6.53 11.34 1.56
CA ARG A 37 7.18 12.17 0.52
C ARG A 37 8.54 12.68 0.98
N GLU A 38 8.67 13.08 2.24
CA GLU A 38 9.95 13.52 2.81
C GLU A 38 10.97 12.39 2.82
N ILE A 39 10.55 11.16 3.21
CA ILE A 39 11.39 9.96 3.13
C ILE A 39 11.85 9.71 1.68
N ALA A 40 10.91 9.70 0.72
CA ALA A 40 11.23 9.47 -0.69
C ALA A 40 12.22 10.53 -1.23
N THR A 41 12.06 11.79 -0.82
CA THR A 41 12.96 12.90 -1.19
C THR A 41 14.36 12.68 -0.63
N ALA A 42 14.48 12.34 0.64
CA ALA A 42 15.77 12.11 1.30
C ALA A 42 16.50 10.89 0.71
N VAL A 43 15.76 9.80 0.46
CA VAL A 43 16.31 8.58 -0.16
C VAL A 43 16.82 8.85 -1.57
N THR A 44 16.14 9.73 -2.34
CA THR A 44 16.50 10.07 -3.72
C THR A 44 17.62 11.11 -3.78
N GLY A 45 17.65 12.07 -2.84
CA GLY A 45 18.55 13.23 -2.83
C GLY A 45 19.99 12.94 -2.39
N SER A 46 20.30 11.70 -1.96
CA SER A 46 21.65 11.29 -1.58
C SER A 46 22.58 11.17 -2.79
N SER A 47 23.83 11.61 -2.67
CA SER A 47 24.86 11.55 -3.71
C SER A 47 25.28 10.12 -4.09
N SER A 48 25.08 9.14 -3.20
CA SER A 48 25.38 7.74 -3.46
C SER A 48 24.17 7.01 -4.03
N ARG A 49 24.41 5.99 -4.88
CA ARG A 49 23.35 5.18 -5.48
C ARG A 49 22.75 4.22 -4.43
N LEU A 50 21.44 3.94 -4.50
CA LEU A 50 20.81 2.89 -3.70
C LEU A 50 21.41 1.53 -4.07
N THR A 51 21.63 0.69 -3.06
CA THR A 51 22.26 -0.64 -3.25
C THR A 51 21.26 -1.76 -3.47
N GLY A 52 20.01 -1.56 -3.01
CA GLY A 52 18.99 -2.60 -2.96
C GLY A 52 19.10 -3.49 -1.72
N SER A 53 20.15 -3.36 -0.91
CA SER A 53 20.27 -3.98 0.40
C SER A 53 19.86 -2.99 1.47
N LEU A 54 18.81 -3.31 2.22
CA LEU A 54 18.33 -2.42 3.29
C LEU A 54 19.44 -2.13 4.29
N ALA A 55 20.24 -3.15 4.67
CA ALA A 55 21.31 -3.00 5.64
C ALA A 55 22.35 -1.93 5.22
N HIS A 56 22.66 -1.84 3.94
CA HIS A 56 23.57 -0.82 3.41
C HIS A 56 22.92 0.54 3.19
N ASP A 57 21.60 0.58 3.04
CA ASP A 57 20.84 1.80 2.77
C ASP A 57 20.23 2.44 4.04
N LEU A 58 20.35 1.79 5.23
CA LEU A 58 19.80 2.28 6.51
C LEU A 58 20.27 3.67 6.90
N ASP A 59 21.53 4.02 6.60
CA ASP A 59 22.10 5.34 6.92
C ASP A 59 21.31 6.50 6.29
N ARG A 60 20.58 6.23 5.21
CA ARG A 60 19.71 7.21 4.55
C ARG A 60 18.35 7.33 5.23
N LEU A 61 17.89 6.23 5.83
CA LEU A 61 16.57 6.17 6.47
C LEU A 61 16.60 6.70 7.91
N ARG A 62 17.72 6.54 8.64
CA ARG A 62 17.83 6.98 10.04
C ARG A 62 17.48 8.46 10.27
N PRO A 63 18.02 9.43 9.50
CA PRO A 63 17.69 10.83 9.73
C PRO A 63 16.20 11.13 9.53
N VAL A 64 15.60 10.56 8.47
CA VAL A 64 14.20 10.80 8.15
C VAL A 64 13.23 9.99 8.99
N LEU A 65 13.67 8.89 9.59
CA LEU A 65 12.87 8.12 10.54
C LEU A 65 12.52 8.95 11.78
N THR A 66 13.49 9.71 12.33
CA THR A 66 13.23 10.59 13.48
C THR A 66 12.16 11.62 13.14
N SER A 67 12.30 12.33 12.01
CA SER A 67 11.30 13.31 11.56
C SER A 67 9.93 12.68 11.31
N PHE A 68 9.90 11.45 10.76
CA PHE A 68 8.66 10.70 10.58
C PHE A 68 7.99 10.37 11.91
N LEU A 69 8.73 9.85 12.89
CA LEU A 69 8.23 9.53 14.23
C LEU A 69 7.69 10.77 14.96
N GLU A 70 8.39 11.90 14.91
CA GLU A 70 7.92 13.17 15.45
C GLU A 70 6.62 13.65 14.79
N GLY A 71 6.49 13.45 13.48
CA GLY A 71 5.28 13.75 12.73
C GLY A 71 4.09 12.90 13.18
N ILE A 72 4.31 11.60 13.37
CA ILE A 72 3.29 10.66 13.86
C ILE A 72 2.94 10.95 15.34
N GLU A 73 3.92 11.28 16.18
CA GLU A 73 3.64 11.65 17.58
C GLU A 73 2.72 12.87 17.68
N ARG A 74 2.93 13.89 16.84
CA ARG A 74 2.12 15.12 16.82
C ARG A 74 0.71 14.94 16.26
N SER A 75 0.58 14.13 15.23
CA SER A 75 -0.64 14.11 14.37
C SER A 75 -1.36 12.78 14.34
N GLY A 76 -0.76 11.73 14.86
CA GLY A 76 -1.32 10.38 14.80
C GLY A 76 -2.39 10.10 15.84
N PRO A 77 -3.20 9.07 15.62
CA PRO A 77 -4.08 8.52 16.64
C PRO A 77 -3.29 8.16 17.90
N ILE A 78 -3.95 8.23 19.05
CA ILE A 78 -3.30 8.12 20.38
C ILE A 78 -2.39 6.89 20.54
N LEU A 79 -2.76 5.75 19.97
CA LEU A 79 -1.95 4.52 20.04
C LEU A 79 -0.67 4.65 19.20
N LEU A 80 -0.78 5.17 17.97
CA LEU A 80 0.37 5.39 17.11
C LEU A 80 1.28 6.49 17.63
N ALA A 81 0.73 7.55 18.20
CA ALA A 81 1.52 8.61 18.85
C ALA A 81 2.32 8.07 20.04
N ARG A 82 1.75 7.17 20.85
CA ARG A 82 2.47 6.49 21.94
C ARG A 82 3.58 5.58 21.43
N GLU A 83 3.30 4.80 20.37
CA GLU A 83 4.31 3.95 19.73
C GLU A 83 5.47 4.78 19.19
N ALA A 84 5.18 5.88 18.47
CA ALA A 84 6.18 6.80 17.94
C ALA A 84 7.06 7.40 19.06
N ARG A 85 6.44 7.84 20.15
CA ARG A 85 7.16 8.36 21.33
C ARG A 85 8.05 7.29 21.96
N ALA A 86 7.59 6.07 22.10
CA ALA A 86 8.38 4.96 22.64
C ALA A 86 9.61 4.67 21.77
N LEU A 87 9.42 4.66 20.44
CA LEU A 87 10.53 4.51 19.50
C LEU A 87 11.51 5.69 19.57
N LEU A 88 11.04 6.95 19.62
CA LEU A 88 11.91 8.13 19.77
C LEU A 88 12.78 8.07 21.02
N SER A 89 12.27 7.48 22.10
CA SER A 89 13.00 7.33 23.37
C SER A 89 13.94 6.11 23.38
N GLY A 90 13.83 5.24 22.37
CA GLY A 90 14.62 4.02 22.25
C GLY A 90 15.99 4.23 21.60
N PRO A 91 16.89 3.25 21.69
CA PRO A 91 18.18 3.32 21.01
C PRO A 91 18.04 3.18 19.51
N ALA A 92 18.89 3.88 18.74
CA ALA A 92 18.88 3.85 17.27
C ALA A 92 18.99 2.42 16.67
N MET A 93 19.72 1.53 17.34
CA MET A 93 19.81 0.12 16.92
C MET A 93 18.47 -0.63 16.94
N ALA A 94 17.52 -0.21 17.79
CA ALA A 94 16.20 -0.82 17.83
C ALA A 94 15.40 -0.44 16.55
N HIS A 95 15.61 0.75 16.02
CA HIS A 95 14.99 1.19 14.77
C HIS A 95 15.48 0.37 13.57
N ASP A 96 16.79 0.16 13.47
CA ASP A 96 17.40 -0.67 12.42
C ASP A 96 16.88 -2.11 12.48
N GLY A 97 16.82 -2.66 13.69
CA GLY A 97 16.27 -3.99 13.94
C GLY A 97 14.81 -4.11 13.51
N LEU A 98 13.97 -3.10 13.84
CA LEU A 98 12.57 -3.06 13.44
C LEU A 98 12.41 -3.02 11.92
N LEU A 99 13.11 -2.10 11.25
CA LEU A 99 13.04 -1.96 9.78
C LEU A 99 13.53 -3.23 9.09
N THR A 100 14.65 -3.81 9.54
CA THR A 100 15.21 -5.03 8.98
C THR A 100 14.26 -6.23 9.17
N ALA A 101 13.70 -6.40 10.36
CA ALA A 101 12.78 -7.50 10.65
C ALA A 101 11.53 -7.45 9.74
N VAL A 102 10.94 -6.26 9.59
CA VAL A 102 9.75 -6.07 8.72
C VAL A 102 10.11 -6.16 7.24
N TRP A 103 11.31 -5.70 6.84
CA TRP A 103 11.78 -5.86 5.46
C TRP A 103 11.91 -7.32 5.06
N MET A 104 12.47 -8.15 5.94
CA MET A 104 12.66 -9.59 5.71
C MET A 104 11.36 -10.39 5.85
N ASN A 105 10.50 -10.00 6.78
CA ASN A 105 9.23 -10.67 7.06
C ASN A 105 8.13 -9.62 7.29
N PRO A 106 7.46 -9.12 6.23
CA PRO A 106 6.43 -8.10 6.33
C PRO A 106 5.34 -8.47 7.34
N SER A 107 4.97 -7.51 8.18
CA SER A 107 3.94 -7.67 9.20
C SER A 107 2.94 -6.52 9.15
N ASP A 108 1.65 -6.85 9.13
CA ASP A 108 0.56 -5.86 9.13
C ASP A 108 0.42 -5.09 10.45
N ARG A 109 1.08 -5.57 11.51
CA ARG A 109 1.03 -4.95 12.84
C ARG A 109 2.11 -3.88 13.07
N GLN A 110 2.97 -3.64 12.08
CA GLN A 110 4.13 -2.75 12.21
C GLN A 110 3.94 -1.49 11.33
N PHE A 111 2.99 -0.63 11.73
CA PHE A 111 2.67 0.59 10.98
C PHE A 111 3.90 1.44 10.65
N VAL A 112 4.74 1.77 11.66
CA VAL A 112 5.90 2.64 11.46
C VAL A 112 6.86 2.06 10.42
N ALA A 113 7.22 0.79 10.55
CA ALA A 113 8.14 0.16 9.62
C ALA A 113 7.55 0.06 8.20
N LYS A 114 6.28 -0.33 8.06
CA LYS A 114 5.60 -0.35 6.74
C LYS A 114 5.58 1.04 6.11
N ALA A 115 5.22 2.08 6.87
CA ALA A 115 5.12 3.44 6.37
C ALA A 115 6.46 4.03 5.93
N VAL A 116 7.55 3.67 6.61
CA VAL A 116 8.91 4.10 6.25
C VAL A 116 9.49 3.28 5.10
N LEU A 117 9.27 1.97 5.08
CA LEU A 117 9.82 1.09 4.06
C LEU A 117 9.10 1.20 2.71
N GLN A 118 7.82 1.59 2.67
CA GLN A 118 7.08 1.71 1.42
C GLN A 118 7.69 2.76 0.47
N PRO A 119 7.97 4.03 0.86
CA PRO A 119 8.63 5.00 -0.01
C PRO A 119 10.06 4.60 -0.39
N TYR A 120 10.81 3.93 0.50
CA TYR A 120 12.11 3.36 0.15
C TYR A 120 11.98 2.30 -0.96
N ALA A 121 11.09 1.33 -0.78
CA ALA A 121 10.83 0.27 -1.76
C ALA A 121 10.29 0.81 -3.09
N GLU A 122 9.42 1.83 -3.03
CA GLU A 122 8.94 2.53 -4.22
C GLU A 122 10.09 3.21 -4.96
N THR A 123 11.00 3.85 -4.24
CA THR A 123 12.18 4.50 -4.82
C THR A 123 13.12 3.48 -5.49
N LEU A 124 13.35 2.32 -4.86
CA LEU A 124 14.08 1.21 -5.49
C LEU A 124 13.44 0.80 -6.81
N ALA A 125 12.10 0.62 -6.80
CA ALA A 125 11.37 0.20 -7.99
C ALA A 125 11.37 1.25 -9.12
N VAL A 126 11.33 2.55 -8.77
CA VAL A 126 11.44 3.65 -9.75
C VAL A 126 12.81 3.65 -10.42
N ASN A 127 13.86 3.40 -9.65
CA ASN A 127 15.24 3.40 -10.14
C ASN A 127 15.69 2.05 -10.75
N GLY A 128 14.82 1.05 -10.78
CA GLY A 128 15.14 -0.28 -11.31
C GLY A 128 16.18 -1.03 -10.48
N VAL A 129 16.36 -0.68 -9.21
CA VAL A 129 17.32 -1.32 -8.29
C VAL A 129 16.60 -2.46 -7.58
N ALA A 130 16.82 -3.70 -8.02
CA ALA A 130 16.18 -4.87 -7.41
C ALA A 130 16.59 -5.04 -5.94
N PRO A 131 15.65 -5.41 -5.04
CA PRO A 131 15.97 -5.71 -3.66
C PRO A 131 16.91 -6.93 -3.59
N ALA A 132 18.14 -6.74 -3.12
CA ALA A 132 19.17 -7.79 -3.02
C ALA A 132 18.81 -8.86 -1.96
N ASP A 133 18.03 -8.46 -0.94
CA ASP A 133 17.70 -9.29 0.21
C ASP A 133 16.39 -10.09 0.02
N ARG A 134 15.83 -10.11 -1.20
CA ARG A 134 14.56 -10.79 -1.49
C ARG A 134 14.69 -11.83 -2.61
N PRO A 135 13.94 -12.95 -2.55
CA PRO A 135 14.03 -14.00 -3.56
C PRO A 135 13.67 -13.50 -4.96
N ALA A 136 14.42 -13.96 -5.96
CA ALA A 136 14.24 -13.58 -7.37
C ALA A 136 13.04 -14.29 -8.04
N SER A 137 12.76 -15.56 -7.67
CA SER A 137 11.66 -16.33 -8.24
C SER A 137 10.37 -16.14 -7.45
N ARG A 138 9.27 -15.84 -8.13
CA ARG A 138 7.99 -15.48 -7.52
C ARG A 138 6.82 -16.00 -8.34
N PRO A 139 5.74 -16.46 -7.70
CA PRO A 139 4.50 -16.80 -8.39
C PRO A 139 3.79 -15.53 -8.91
N ASP A 140 2.93 -15.70 -9.92
CA ASP A 140 2.24 -14.58 -10.61
C ASP A 140 1.37 -13.70 -9.71
N ASN A 141 0.91 -14.24 -8.58
CA ASN A 141 0.16 -13.49 -7.57
C ASN A 141 1.05 -12.68 -6.60
N ARG A 142 2.35 -12.60 -6.85
CA ARG A 142 3.31 -11.80 -6.10
C ARG A 142 3.96 -10.73 -6.97
N CYS A 143 4.35 -9.65 -6.34
CA CYS A 143 4.99 -8.55 -7.05
C CYS A 143 6.25 -9.02 -7.81
N PRO A 144 6.36 -8.80 -9.13
CA PRO A 144 7.52 -9.23 -9.91
C PRO A 144 8.80 -8.49 -9.52
N PHE A 145 8.68 -7.33 -8.86
CA PHE A 145 9.83 -6.55 -8.43
C PHE A 145 10.33 -6.95 -7.03
N CYS A 146 9.48 -6.92 -6.00
CA CYS A 146 9.91 -7.13 -4.61
C CYS A 146 9.35 -8.40 -3.95
N GLY A 147 8.48 -9.17 -4.61
CA GLY A 147 7.85 -10.37 -4.05
C GLY A 147 6.73 -10.10 -3.04
N GLY A 148 6.40 -8.84 -2.79
CA GLY A 148 5.34 -8.44 -1.86
C GLY A 148 3.95 -8.89 -2.31
N ALA A 149 3.00 -8.98 -1.37
CA ALA A 149 1.61 -9.28 -1.67
C ALA A 149 0.91 -8.09 -2.33
N PRO A 150 -0.17 -8.32 -3.11
CA PRO A 150 -0.99 -7.24 -3.61
C PRO A 150 -1.86 -6.64 -2.50
N GLN A 151 -1.95 -5.31 -2.45
CA GLN A 151 -2.85 -4.56 -1.57
C GLN A 151 -4.22 -4.33 -2.20
N LEU A 152 -4.24 -4.04 -3.50
CA LEU A 152 -5.44 -3.73 -4.26
C LEU A 152 -5.32 -4.18 -5.71
N SER A 153 -6.44 -4.21 -6.43
CA SER A 153 -6.43 -4.33 -7.88
C SER A 153 -6.94 -3.06 -8.56
N ILE A 154 -6.52 -2.87 -9.80
CA ILE A 154 -6.87 -1.73 -10.64
C ILE A 154 -7.55 -2.26 -11.91
N LEU A 155 -8.75 -1.79 -12.18
CA LEU A 155 -9.44 -2.05 -13.43
C LEU A 155 -9.25 -0.85 -14.36
N HIS A 156 -8.87 -1.13 -15.60
CA HIS A 156 -8.61 -0.09 -16.60
C HIS A 156 -9.07 -0.53 -17.98
N SER A 157 -9.30 0.42 -18.88
CA SER A 157 -9.55 0.10 -20.28
C SER A 157 -8.30 -0.51 -20.90
N SER A 158 -8.43 -1.64 -21.57
CA SER A 158 -7.34 -2.21 -22.35
C SER A 158 -7.26 -1.51 -23.69
N GLY A 159 -6.10 -0.89 -24.00
CA GLY A 159 -5.90 -0.09 -25.21
C GLY A 159 -5.87 -0.87 -26.54
N ALA A 160 -6.00 -2.20 -26.57
CA ALA A 160 -5.82 -3.01 -27.78
C ALA A 160 -6.67 -4.28 -27.89
N SER A 161 -7.46 -4.66 -26.91
CA SER A 161 -8.33 -5.86 -27.00
C SER A 161 -9.80 -5.49 -26.98
N LEU A 162 -10.54 -5.99 -27.97
CA LEU A 162 -11.99 -5.81 -28.16
C LEU A 162 -12.84 -6.48 -27.05
N GLU A 163 -12.23 -7.21 -26.13
CA GLU A 163 -12.92 -7.97 -25.09
C GLU A 163 -12.43 -7.59 -23.69
N GLY A 164 -13.18 -6.73 -23.03
CA GLY A 164 -13.12 -6.47 -21.58
C GLY A 164 -11.86 -5.74 -21.09
N GLY A 165 -12.04 -4.74 -20.22
CA GLY A 165 -10.97 -3.97 -19.63
C GLY A 165 -9.90 -4.80 -18.90
N GLY A 166 -8.68 -4.31 -18.82
CA GLY A 166 -7.56 -4.96 -18.13
C GLY A 166 -7.73 -4.95 -16.60
N ARG A 167 -7.14 -5.93 -15.93
CA ARG A 167 -6.94 -5.95 -14.48
C ARG A 167 -5.46 -5.97 -14.17
N SER A 168 -5.04 -5.16 -13.22
CA SER A 168 -3.68 -5.18 -12.68
C SER A 168 -3.72 -5.28 -11.16
N LEU A 169 -2.68 -5.81 -10.54
CA LEU A 169 -2.48 -5.78 -9.10
C LEU A 169 -1.47 -4.71 -8.73
N GLN A 170 -1.61 -4.10 -7.55
CA GLN A 170 -0.64 -3.16 -6.99
C GLN A 170 -0.05 -3.71 -5.70
N CYS A 171 1.27 -3.72 -5.63
CA CYS A 171 2.05 -4.20 -4.48
C CYS A 171 1.85 -3.32 -3.26
N ALA A 172 1.66 -3.92 -2.09
CA ALA A 172 1.60 -3.20 -0.81
C ALA A 172 2.95 -2.59 -0.40
N THR A 173 4.06 -3.20 -0.80
CA THR A 173 5.40 -2.80 -0.36
C THR A 173 6.02 -1.73 -1.26
N CYS A 174 6.11 -1.96 -2.58
CA CYS A 174 6.85 -1.09 -3.51
C CYS A 174 5.95 -0.36 -4.52
N LEU A 175 4.65 -0.51 -4.40
CA LEU A 175 3.62 0.09 -5.25
C LEU A 175 3.77 -0.22 -6.75
N THR A 176 4.59 -1.22 -7.10
CA THR A 176 4.66 -1.72 -8.49
C THR A 176 3.32 -2.28 -8.90
N VAL A 177 2.89 -1.93 -10.11
CA VAL A 177 1.66 -2.44 -10.73
C VAL A 177 2.03 -3.45 -11.79
N TRP A 178 1.33 -4.60 -11.81
CA TRP A 178 1.56 -5.65 -12.83
C TRP A 178 0.24 -6.23 -13.33
N PRO A 179 0.19 -6.69 -14.62
CA PRO A 179 -1.00 -7.31 -15.19
C PRO A 179 -1.39 -8.58 -14.42
N PHE A 180 -2.69 -8.81 -14.30
CA PHE A 180 -3.23 -10.01 -13.67
C PHE A 180 -4.54 -10.44 -14.33
N ARG A 181 -4.81 -11.74 -14.35
CA ARG A 181 -6.04 -12.30 -14.96
C ARG A 181 -7.28 -11.84 -14.20
N ARG A 182 -8.38 -11.60 -14.94
CA ARG A 182 -9.65 -11.13 -14.35
C ARG A 182 -10.32 -12.20 -13.50
N VAL A 183 -10.40 -13.41 -14.03
CA VAL A 183 -10.99 -14.57 -13.34
C VAL A 183 -9.85 -15.40 -12.76
N LEU A 184 -9.29 -14.89 -11.65
CA LEU A 184 -8.24 -15.56 -10.89
C LEU A 184 -8.15 -14.94 -9.49
N CYS A 185 -8.19 -15.79 -8.46
CA CYS A 185 -7.96 -15.33 -7.10
C CYS A 185 -6.48 -14.93 -6.90
N ALA A 186 -6.22 -13.71 -6.46
CA ALA A 186 -4.87 -13.22 -6.22
C ALA A 186 -4.22 -13.83 -4.96
N HIS A 187 -4.95 -14.62 -4.16
CA HIS A 187 -4.41 -15.31 -3.00
C HIS A 187 -4.14 -16.81 -3.29
N CYS A 188 -5.17 -17.58 -3.64
CA CYS A 188 -5.05 -19.04 -3.76
C CYS A 188 -5.03 -19.57 -5.20
N GLY A 189 -5.25 -18.71 -6.20
CA GLY A 189 -5.27 -19.14 -7.60
C GLY A 189 -6.57 -19.82 -8.03
N GLU A 190 -7.70 -19.65 -7.30
CA GLU A 190 -9.01 -20.16 -7.74
C GLU A 190 -9.41 -19.54 -9.08
N GLU A 191 -9.88 -20.35 -10.02
CA GLU A 191 -10.29 -19.94 -11.38
C GLU A 191 -11.78 -20.14 -11.64
N ASP A 192 -12.51 -20.81 -10.74
CA ASP A 192 -13.95 -21.00 -10.88
C ASP A 192 -14.67 -19.66 -10.63
N GLU A 193 -15.27 -19.10 -11.68
CA GLU A 193 -15.97 -17.83 -11.62
C GLU A 193 -17.14 -17.83 -10.62
N HIS A 194 -17.77 -18.97 -10.34
CA HIS A 194 -18.86 -19.10 -9.37
C HIS A 194 -18.38 -18.97 -7.92
N LYS A 195 -17.06 -19.09 -7.69
CA LYS A 195 -16.42 -18.91 -6.38
C LYS A 195 -15.72 -17.57 -6.25
N LEU A 196 -15.70 -16.75 -7.29
CA LEU A 196 -15.10 -15.43 -7.32
C LEU A 196 -16.19 -14.36 -7.36
N GLY A 197 -16.66 -13.96 -6.18
CA GLY A 197 -17.66 -12.91 -6.03
C GLY A 197 -17.08 -11.52 -6.13
N TYR A 198 -17.86 -10.57 -6.65
CA TYR A 198 -17.56 -9.14 -6.57
C TYR A 198 -18.77 -8.39 -6.02
N PHE A 199 -18.51 -7.47 -5.10
CA PHE A 199 -19.54 -6.77 -4.37
C PHE A 199 -19.35 -5.26 -4.50
N HIS A 200 -20.42 -4.58 -4.88
CA HIS A 200 -20.49 -3.13 -5.04
C HIS A 200 -21.26 -2.48 -3.88
N SER A 201 -20.94 -1.22 -3.61
CA SER A 201 -21.73 -0.36 -2.75
C SER A 201 -22.20 0.87 -3.55
N PRO A 202 -23.45 1.31 -3.41
CA PRO A 202 -23.91 2.55 -4.03
C PRO A 202 -23.14 3.81 -3.58
N ALA A 203 -22.46 3.73 -2.44
CA ALA A 203 -21.60 4.82 -1.94
C ALA A 203 -20.30 4.99 -2.73
N PHE A 204 -19.87 3.98 -3.50
CA PHE A 204 -18.60 3.97 -4.20
C PHE A 204 -18.74 3.36 -5.59
N ASP A 205 -19.09 4.15 -6.59
CA ASP A 205 -19.29 3.65 -7.96
C ASP A 205 -18.03 3.03 -8.58
N HIS A 206 -16.85 3.49 -8.16
CA HIS A 206 -15.55 3.07 -8.68
C HIS A 206 -14.80 2.09 -7.78
N LEU A 207 -15.39 1.67 -6.65
CA LEU A 207 -14.79 0.68 -5.76
C LEU A 207 -15.67 -0.56 -5.66
N ARG A 208 -15.01 -1.72 -5.56
CA ARG A 208 -15.69 -2.97 -5.26
C ARG A 208 -14.80 -3.90 -4.42
N VAL A 209 -15.40 -4.89 -3.80
CA VAL A 209 -14.70 -6.00 -3.13
C VAL A 209 -14.69 -7.20 -4.08
N ASP A 210 -13.52 -7.69 -4.43
CA ASP A 210 -13.34 -8.97 -5.13
C ASP A 210 -12.98 -10.03 -4.08
N ALA A 211 -13.89 -10.98 -3.81
CA ALA A 211 -13.74 -11.99 -2.78
C ALA A 211 -13.72 -13.41 -3.34
N CYS A 212 -13.01 -14.30 -2.67
CA CYS A 212 -12.91 -15.72 -3.03
C CYS A 212 -13.56 -16.59 -1.96
N GLU A 213 -14.54 -17.40 -2.37
CA GLU A 213 -15.23 -18.33 -1.47
C GLU A 213 -14.34 -19.49 -1.04
N THR A 214 -13.40 -19.91 -1.89
CA THR A 214 -12.49 -21.03 -1.61
C THR A 214 -11.52 -20.73 -0.48
N CYS A 215 -10.86 -19.56 -0.50
CA CYS A 215 -9.84 -19.22 0.51
C CYS A 215 -10.29 -18.15 1.51
N ARG A 216 -11.49 -17.58 1.35
CA ARG A 216 -12.04 -16.52 2.19
C ARG A 216 -11.18 -15.25 2.26
N HIS A 217 -10.38 -14.98 1.20
CA HIS A 217 -9.64 -13.74 1.08
C HIS A 217 -10.28 -12.80 0.07
N TYR A 218 -10.00 -11.50 0.24
CA TYR A 218 -10.49 -10.45 -0.66
C TYR A 218 -9.41 -9.41 -0.97
N LEU A 219 -9.63 -8.70 -2.07
CA LEU A 219 -8.99 -7.44 -2.44
C LEU A 219 -10.06 -6.40 -2.74
N LYS A 220 -9.76 -5.13 -2.52
CA LYS A 220 -10.53 -4.04 -3.15
C LYS A 220 -10.01 -3.76 -4.55
N SER A 221 -10.91 -3.50 -5.47
CA SER A 221 -10.61 -3.09 -6.84
C SER A 221 -11.03 -1.65 -7.04
N VAL A 222 -10.14 -0.85 -7.63
CA VAL A 222 -10.40 0.53 -8.05
C VAL A 222 -10.62 0.55 -9.55
N ASP A 223 -11.80 0.95 -9.99
CA ASP A 223 -12.18 0.96 -11.40
C ASP A 223 -11.92 2.35 -12.02
N LEU A 224 -10.80 2.49 -12.71
CA LEU A 224 -10.42 3.72 -13.41
C LEU A 224 -11.26 3.97 -14.68
N THR A 225 -12.05 2.99 -15.13
CA THR A 225 -12.98 3.21 -16.24
C THR A 225 -14.22 3.99 -15.79
N ARG A 226 -14.57 3.86 -14.50
CA ARG A 226 -15.67 4.60 -13.88
C ARG A 226 -15.23 5.96 -13.35
N LEU A 227 -14.03 6.03 -12.74
CA LEU A 227 -13.48 7.28 -12.19
C LEU A 227 -12.00 7.42 -12.58
N GLY A 228 -11.72 8.00 -13.73
CA GLY A 228 -10.36 8.16 -14.25
C GLY A 228 -9.44 9.08 -13.43
N ILE A 229 -10.02 9.92 -12.55
CA ILE A 229 -9.27 10.78 -11.63
C ILE A 229 -8.99 10.15 -10.27
N ALA A 230 -9.45 8.91 -10.04
CA ALA A 230 -9.16 8.21 -8.81
C ALA A 230 -7.65 7.95 -8.67
N VAL A 231 -7.17 8.00 -7.46
CA VAL A 231 -5.81 7.63 -7.07
C VAL A 231 -5.89 6.30 -6.32
N PRO A 232 -5.63 5.16 -6.95
CA PRO A 232 -5.96 3.84 -6.43
C PRO A 232 -5.56 3.61 -4.97
N LEU A 233 -4.34 4.00 -4.60
CA LEU A 233 -3.82 3.86 -3.24
C LEU A 233 -4.63 4.66 -2.20
N VAL A 234 -5.18 5.81 -2.59
CA VAL A 234 -5.92 6.72 -1.71
C VAL A 234 -7.40 6.37 -1.68
N ASP A 235 -8.00 6.14 -2.85
CA ASP A 235 -9.41 5.77 -2.97
C ASP A 235 -9.70 4.42 -2.29
N GLU A 236 -8.71 3.51 -2.31
CA GLU A 236 -8.77 2.25 -1.57
C GLU A 236 -8.91 2.50 -0.05
N VAL A 237 -8.17 3.45 0.51
CA VAL A 237 -8.28 3.84 1.93
C VAL A 237 -9.62 4.52 2.22
N ALA A 238 -10.10 5.37 1.31
CA ALA A 238 -11.41 6.01 1.46
C ALA A 238 -12.56 5.00 1.52
N GLY A 239 -12.42 3.86 0.83
CA GLY A 239 -13.37 2.75 0.87
C GLY A 239 -13.26 1.86 2.12
N ALA A 240 -12.89 2.39 3.29
CA ALA A 240 -12.72 1.64 4.54
C ALA A 240 -13.96 0.85 4.98
N SER A 241 -15.16 1.39 4.72
CA SER A 241 -16.42 0.70 5.02
C SER A 241 -16.60 -0.61 4.25
N LEU A 242 -15.98 -0.75 3.07
CA LEU A 242 -15.97 -2.00 2.31
C LEU A 242 -15.10 -3.06 2.99
N ASP A 243 -14.00 -2.66 3.64
CA ASP A 243 -13.16 -3.58 4.42
C ASP A 243 -13.92 -4.09 5.65
N LEU A 244 -14.62 -3.21 6.37
CA LEU A 244 -15.48 -3.59 7.51
C LEU A 244 -16.57 -4.56 7.05
N TRP A 245 -17.26 -4.25 5.96
CA TRP A 245 -18.27 -5.11 5.36
C TRP A 245 -17.74 -6.52 5.02
N ALA A 246 -16.55 -6.59 4.43
CA ALA A 246 -15.92 -7.87 4.07
C ALA A 246 -15.53 -8.68 5.31
N ARG A 247 -14.96 -8.03 6.33
CA ARG A 247 -14.58 -8.66 7.61
C ARG A 247 -15.80 -9.20 8.35
N ASP A 248 -16.90 -8.46 8.39
CA ASP A 248 -18.16 -8.91 9.03
C ASP A 248 -18.72 -10.19 8.37
N ARG A 249 -18.34 -10.44 7.10
CA ARG A 249 -18.69 -11.67 6.35
C ARG A 249 -17.63 -12.75 6.41
N GLY A 250 -16.61 -12.59 7.25
CA GLY A 250 -15.56 -13.57 7.49
C GLY A 250 -14.52 -13.65 6.38
N TYR A 251 -14.39 -12.61 5.55
CA TYR A 251 -13.27 -12.52 4.61
C TYR A 251 -12.07 -11.83 5.26
N GLN A 252 -10.88 -12.25 4.85
CA GLN A 252 -9.61 -11.64 5.23
C GLN A 252 -9.01 -10.90 4.04
N LYS A 253 -8.48 -9.71 4.26
CA LYS A 253 -7.76 -9.00 3.21
C LYS A 253 -6.44 -9.70 2.91
N ILE A 254 -6.03 -9.75 1.64
CA ILE A 254 -4.77 -10.40 1.24
C ILE A 254 -3.57 -9.68 1.89
N GLU A 255 -3.60 -8.36 1.89
CA GLU A 255 -2.60 -7.52 2.55
C GLU A 255 -3.27 -6.23 3.02
N LEU A 256 -3.10 -5.89 4.30
CA LEU A 256 -3.67 -4.66 4.84
C LEU A 256 -2.93 -3.44 4.28
N ASN A 257 -3.67 -2.35 4.09
CA ASN A 257 -3.06 -1.06 3.76
C ASN A 257 -2.35 -0.43 4.98
N LEU A 258 -1.77 0.76 4.82
CA LEU A 258 -1.04 1.43 5.90
C LEU A 258 -1.92 1.81 7.11
N VAL A 259 -3.23 1.95 6.93
CA VAL A 259 -4.13 2.30 8.03
C VAL A 259 -4.74 1.06 8.70
N GLY A 260 -4.30 -0.15 8.32
CA GLY A 260 -4.70 -1.39 8.97
C GLY A 260 -6.05 -1.97 8.50
N LEU A 261 -6.47 -1.58 7.32
CA LEU A 261 -7.73 -1.99 6.68
C LEU A 261 -7.50 -2.70 5.36
#